data_feb4cf0a0de6e359645203805d17bb21
#
_entry.id   feb4cf0a0de6e359645203805d17bb21
#
_cell.length_a   1.000
_cell.length_b   1.000
_cell.length_c   1.000
_cell.angle_alpha   90.00
_cell.angle_beta   90.00
_cell.angle_gamma   90.00
#
_symmetry.space_group_name_H-M   'P 1'
#
loop_
_entity.id
_entity.type
_entity.pdbx_description
1 polymer ?
#
loop_
_entity_poly.entity_id
_entity_poly.type
_entity_poly.pdbx_seq_one_letter_code
_entity_poly.pdbx_strand_id
1 'polypeptide(L)'
;VEIAYFLEASSATIGGPYDLSLVEGSITTPEDVRRIQEVRRQSRTLVTIGACATAGGIQALRNFGNVEEFLRIVYATPDFLSTLDQSTPISDHVPVDLELRGCPIDRLQLLEVIMAFLVGRTPDIPAHSVCVECKQRGTPCLMVAAATPCLGPVTHAG
;
A
#
# COMPACT_ATOMS: atom_id res chain seq x y z
N VAL A 1 -5.40 21.18 11.25
CA VAL A 1 -5.54 19.76 10.92
C VAL A 1 -5.85 19.02 12.21
N GLU A 2 -6.90 18.22 12.21
CA GLU A 2 -7.28 17.33 13.30
C GLU A 2 -7.04 15.88 12.86
N ILE A 3 -6.37 15.09 13.71
CA ILE A 3 -6.15 13.66 13.45
C ILE A 3 -7.27 12.91 14.16
N ALA A 4 -8.26 12.47 13.39
CA ALA A 4 -9.46 11.83 13.89
C ALA A 4 -9.27 10.37 14.31
N TYR A 5 -8.33 9.69 13.67
CA TYR A 5 -8.09 8.26 13.88
C TYR A 5 -6.61 7.92 13.62
N PHE A 6 -5.89 7.50 14.64
CA PHE A 6 -4.52 6.98 14.53
C PHE A 6 -4.18 6.14 15.76
N LEU A 7 -4.59 4.88 15.76
CA LEU A 7 -4.50 3.99 16.93
C LEU A 7 -3.07 3.71 17.41
N GLU A 8 -2.07 3.88 16.56
CA GLU A 8 -0.66 3.73 16.95
C GLU A 8 -0.18 4.88 17.84
N ALA A 9 -0.82 6.04 17.75
CA ALA A 9 -0.43 7.21 18.51
C ALA A 9 -1.45 7.58 19.62
N SER A 10 -2.73 7.22 19.48
CA SER A 10 -3.79 7.59 20.41
C SER A 10 -4.96 6.60 20.36
N SER A 11 -5.53 6.29 21.52
CA SER A 11 -6.79 5.53 21.62
C SER A 11 -8.03 6.40 21.36
N ALA A 12 -7.88 7.73 21.31
CA ALA A 12 -8.98 8.63 20.99
C ALA A 12 -9.34 8.50 19.51
N THR A 13 -10.63 8.33 19.23
CA THR A 13 -11.16 8.26 17.87
C THR A 13 -12.34 9.20 17.70
N ILE A 14 -12.38 9.89 16.55
CA ILE A 14 -13.49 10.76 16.17
C ILE A 14 -14.13 10.11 14.93
N GLY A 15 -15.45 9.90 14.96
CA GLY A 15 -16.17 9.33 13.82
C GLY A 15 -16.18 10.27 12.61
N GLY A 16 -16.19 9.68 11.41
CA GLY A 16 -16.26 10.45 10.15
C GLY A 16 -17.52 11.31 10.00
N PRO A 17 -17.66 12.02 8.87
CA PRO A 17 -16.85 11.85 7.66
C PRO A 17 -15.44 12.44 7.75
N TYR A 18 -14.50 11.84 7.00
CA TYR A 18 -13.10 12.27 6.96
C TYR A 18 -12.78 12.98 5.63
N ASP A 19 -12.05 14.08 5.69
CA ASP A 19 -11.58 14.77 4.49
C ASP A 19 -10.50 13.96 3.76
N LEU A 20 -9.58 13.37 4.51
CA LEU A 20 -8.48 12.54 4.02
C LEU A 20 -8.31 11.30 4.90
N SER A 21 -8.26 10.14 4.28
CA SER A 21 -7.86 8.90 4.93
C SER A 21 -6.61 8.34 4.26
N LEU A 22 -5.58 8.11 5.07
CA LEU A 22 -4.37 7.40 4.68
C LEU A 22 -4.49 5.96 5.20
N VAL A 23 -4.44 4.97 4.32
CA VAL A 23 -4.65 3.57 4.69
C VAL A 23 -3.48 2.72 4.25
N GLU A 24 -2.94 1.94 5.18
CA GLU A 24 -1.90 0.95 4.94
C GLU A 24 -2.43 -0.48 5.11
N GLY A 25 -1.60 -1.46 4.75
CA GLY A 25 -1.92 -2.87 4.87
C GLY A 25 -2.64 -3.43 3.65
N SER A 26 -2.46 -4.73 3.42
CA SER A 26 -3.17 -5.48 2.38
C SER A 26 -4.47 -6.07 2.92
N ILE A 27 -5.38 -6.39 2.02
CA ILE A 27 -6.63 -7.07 2.36
C ILE A 27 -6.37 -8.58 2.39
N THR A 28 -6.54 -9.17 3.57
CA THR A 28 -6.22 -10.57 3.83
C THR A 28 -7.32 -11.33 4.53
N THR A 29 -8.31 -10.62 5.09
CA THR A 29 -9.43 -11.22 5.80
C THR A 29 -10.78 -10.65 5.32
N PRO A 30 -11.89 -11.37 5.52
CA PRO A 30 -13.22 -10.82 5.26
C PRO A 30 -13.53 -9.56 6.09
N GLU A 31 -12.91 -9.44 7.27
CA GLU A 31 -13.03 -8.25 8.12
C GLU A 31 -12.36 -7.05 7.48
N ASP A 32 -11.15 -7.21 6.90
CA ASP A 32 -10.44 -6.15 6.18
C ASP A 32 -11.30 -5.59 5.04
N VAL A 33 -11.98 -6.49 4.29
CA VAL A 33 -12.89 -6.07 3.21
C VAL A 33 -14.01 -5.18 3.75
N ARG A 34 -14.68 -5.60 4.82
CA ARG A 34 -15.76 -4.80 5.43
C ARG A 34 -15.25 -3.46 5.93
N ARG A 35 -14.11 -3.48 6.62
CA ARG A 35 -13.48 -2.28 7.18
C ARG A 35 -13.10 -1.28 6.10
N ILE A 36 -12.47 -1.71 5.01
CA ILE A 36 -12.05 -0.78 3.95
C ILE A 36 -13.25 -0.19 3.21
N GLN A 37 -14.31 -0.95 3.01
CA GLN A 37 -15.55 -0.44 2.43
C GLN A 37 -16.20 0.64 3.33
N GLU A 38 -16.15 0.46 4.65
CA GLU A 38 -16.65 1.47 5.59
C GLU A 38 -15.77 2.72 5.57
N VAL A 39 -14.44 2.57 5.61
CA VAL A 39 -13.50 3.68 5.50
C VAL A 39 -13.73 4.45 4.21
N ARG A 40 -13.92 3.77 3.06
CA ARG A 40 -14.20 4.44 1.78
C ARG A 40 -15.49 5.27 1.83
N ARG A 41 -16.55 4.73 2.42
CA ARG A 41 -17.84 5.46 2.53
C ARG A 41 -17.73 6.73 3.35
N GLN A 42 -16.87 6.73 4.37
CA GLN A 42 -16.68 7.87 5.28
C GLN A 42 -15.59 8.84 4.80
N SER A 43 -14.83 8.51 3.76
CA SER A 43 -13.70 9.32 3.29
C SER A 43 -14.04 10.10 2.04
N ARG A 44 -13.76 11.39 2.05
CA ARG A 44 -13.81 12.23 0.84
C ARG A 44 -12.68 11.87 -0.12
N THR A 45 -11.47 11.74 0.42
CA THR A 45 -10.27 11.32 -0.31
C THR A 45 -9.65 10.13 0.40
N LEU A 46 -9.42 9.04 -0.35
CA LEU A 46 -8.76 7.84 0.14
C LEU A 46 -7.40 7.67 -0.55
N VAL A 47 -6.34 7.66 0.24
CA VAL A 47 -4.98 7.43 -0.22
C VAL A 47 -4.48 6.12 0.39
N THR A 48 -4.02 5.21 -0.44
CA THR A 48 -3.34 3.99 0.01
C THR A 48 -1.84 4.24 0.10
N ILE A 49 -1.22 3.81 1.20
CA ILE A 49 0.20 4.00 1.45
C ILE A 49 0.93 2.67 1.64
N GLY A 50 2.07 2.55 1.00
CA GLY A 50 2.96 1.39 1.09
C GLY A 50 2.61 0.24 0.14
N ALA A 51 3.57 -0.63 -0.09
CA ALA A 51 3.48 -1.76 -1.02
C ALA A 51 2.38 -2.77 -0.63
N CYS A 52 2.05 -2.88 0.66
CA CYS A 52 0.98 -3.76 1.11
C CYS A 52 -0.38 -3.27 0.62
N ALA A 53 -0.68 -1.99 0.83
CA ALA A 53 -1.96 -1.39 0.43
C ALA A 53 -2.12 -1.27 -1.09
N THR A 54 -1.02 -1.06 -1.83
CA THR A 54 -1.03 -0.78 -3.27
C THR A 54 -0.78 -2.00 -4.16
N ALA A 55 -0.23 -3.10 -3.61
CA ALA A 55 0.15 -4.29 -4.40
C ALA A 55 -0.02 -5.62 -3.64
N GLY A 56 -0.66 -5.64 -2.46
CA GLY A 56 -0.80 -6.83 -1.64
C GLY A 56 0.42 -7.14 -0.76
N GLY A 57 1.56 -6.47 -0.98
CA GLY A 57 2.78 -6.58 -0.18
C GLY A 57 3.48 -7.93 -0.27
N ILE A 58 4.40 -8.19 0.67
CA ILE A 58 5.09 -9.47 0.77
C ILE A 58 4.11 -10.63 1.06
N GLN A 59 3.00 -10.34 1.71
CA GLN A 59 1.94 -11.31 2.00
C GLN A 59 1.34 -11.91 0.71
N ALA A 60 1.43 -11.20 -0.42
CA ALA A 60 0.96 -11.68 -1.72
C ALA A 60 1.80 -12.85 -2.27
N LEU A 61 2.96 -13.18 -1.67
CA LEU A 61 3.70 -14.41 -2.00
C LEU A 61 2.84 -15.66 -1.78
N ARG A 62 1.91 -15.64 -0.83
CA ARG A 62 0.97 -16.74 -0.62
C ARG A 62 0.01 -16.99 -1.78
N ASN A 63 -0.21 -15.98 -2.64
CA ASN A 63 -1.08 -16.09 -3.80
C ASN A 63 -0.57 -17.09 -4.85
N PHE A 64 0.71 -17.50 -4.75
CA PHE A 64 1.36 -18.49 -5.59
C PHE A 64 1.34 -19.90 -4.99
N GLY A 65 0.67 -20.11 -3.85
CA GLY A 65 0.60 -21.39 -3.14
C GLY A 65 -0.81 -21.69 -2.64
N ASN A 66 -0.91 -22.76 -1.84
CA ASN A 66 -2.16 -23.17 -1.22
C ASN A 66 -2.19 -22.64 0.24
N VAL A 67 -3.09 -21.69 0.51
CA VAL A 67 -3.19 -21.03 1.82
C VAL A 67 -3.63 -22.01 2.92
N GLU A 68 -4.52 -22.96 2.62
CA GLU A 68 -4.95 -23.97 3.60
C GLU A 68 -3.78 -24.87 4.02
N GLU A 69 -2.92 -25.24 3.07
CA GLU A 69 -1.72 -26.01 3.37
C GLU A 69 -0.76 -25.23 4.25
N PHE A 70 -0.53 -23.95 3.95
CA PHE A 70 0.30 -23.07 4.78
C PHE A 70 -0.26 -22.94 6.19
N LEU A 71 -1.56 -22.76 6.35
CA LEU A 71 -2.22 -22.67 7.66
C LEU A 71 -2.00 -23.93 8.49
N ARG A 72 -2.15 -25.12 7.89
CA ARG A 72 -1.96 -26.40 8.58
C ARG A 72 -0.51 -26.64 9.02
N ILE A 73 0.46 -26.12 8.24
CA ILE A 73 1.89 -26.27 8.56
C ILE A 73 2.30 -25.31 9.68
N VAL A 74 1.80 -24.08 9.64
CA VAL A 74 2.27 -22.99 10.52
C VAL A 74 1.52 -22.95 11.85
N TYR A 75 0.22 -23.24 11.85
CA TYR A 75 -0.64 -23.06 13.02
C TYR A 75 -1.13 -24.40 13.59
N ALA A 76 -1.00 -24.54 14.92
CA ALA A 76 -1.47 -25.74 15.63
C ALA A 76 -3.00 -25.92 15.54
N THR A 77 -3.74 -24.82 15.43
CA THR A 77 -5.21 -24.80 15.38
C THR A 77 -5.70 -23.84 14.29
N PRO A 78 -5.59 -24.25 13.01
CA PRO A 78 -5.94 -23.38 11.87
C PRO A 78 -7.42 -22.98 11.82
N ASP A 79 -8.31 -23.77 12.43
CA ASP A 79 -9.77 -23.54 12.40
C ASP A 79 -10.21 -22.23 13.08
N PHE A 80 -9.37 -21.66 13.94
CA PHE A 80 -9.62 -20.34 14.55
C PHE A 80 -9.24 -19.15 13.65
N LEU A 81 -8.63 -19.42 12.51
CA LEU A 81 -8.17 -18.38 11.60
C LEU A 81 -9.14 -18.21 10.44
N SER A 82 -9.64 -16.99 10.26
CA SER A 82 -10.40 -16.60 9.07
C SER A 82 -9.51 -15.75 8.17
N THR A 83 -9.19 -16.26 7.00
CA THR A 83 -8.38 -15.55 6.02
C THR A 83 -8.94 -15.76 4.61
N LEU A 84 -8.67 -14.80 3.73
CA LEU A 84 -8.92 -14.95 2.29
C LEU A 84 -7.82 -15.82 1.65
N ASP A 85 -8.12 -16.44 0.54
CA ASP A 85 -7.13 -17.24 -0.21
C ASP A 85 -5.98 -16.39 -0.75
N GLN A 86 -6.24 -15.11 -0.99
CA GLN A 86 -5.28 -14.16 -1.52
C GLN A 86 -5.07 -12.96 -0.61
N SER A 87 -3.88 -12.37 -0.70
CA SER A 87 -3.59 -11.04 -0.22
C SER A 87 -3.65 -10.07 -1.41
N THR A 88 -4.52 -9.10 -1.34
CA THR A 88 -4.82 -8.20 -2.45
C THR A 88 -4.61 -6.73 -2.06
N PRO A 89 -4.35 -5.84 -3.05
CA PRO A 89 -4.34 -4.41 -2.81
C PRO A 89 -5.74 -3.89 -2.45
N ILE A 90 -5.79 -2.73 -1.83
CA ILE A 90 -7.05 -2.08 -1.46
C ILE A 90 -7.88 -1.69 -2.68
N SER A 91 -7.23 -1.33 -3.79
CA SER A 91 -7.89 -0.94 -5.05
C SER A 91 -8.73 -2.04 -5.69
N ASP A 92 -8.51 -3.31 -5.32
CA ASP A 92 -9.36 -4.43 -5.78
C ASP A 92 -10.74 -4.44 -5.09
N HIS A 93 -10.89 -3.73 -3.98
CA HIS A 93 -12.10 -3.75 -3.16
C HIS A 93 -12.87 -2.44 -3.14
N VAL A 94 -12.18 -1.30 -3.30
CA VAL A 94 -12.78 0.04 -3.29
C VAL A 94 -12.02 0.99 -4.22
N PRO A 95 -12.68 2.02 -4.77
CA PRO A 95 -11.99 3.08 -5.52
C PRO A 95 -10.99 3.82 -4.62
N VAL A 96 -9.75 4.00 -5.11
CA VAL A 96 -8.67 4.72 -4.44
C VAL A 96 -8.37 5.99 -5.23
N ASP A 97 -8.22 7.12 -4.55
CA ASP A 97 -7.98 8.42 -5.20
C ASP A 97 -6.49 8.64 -5.50
N LEU A 98 -5.59 8.11 -4.66
CA LEU A 98 -4.14 8.18 -4.86
C LEU A 98 -3.44 6.98 -4.21
N GLU A 99 -2.39 6.48 -4.86
CA GLU A 99 -1.52 5.44 -4.34
C GLU A 99 -0.11 5.98 -4.08
N LEU A 100 0.34 5.93 -2.84
CA LEU A 100 1.73 6.22 -2.45
C LEU A 100 2.46 4.89 -2.23
N ARG A 101 3.32 4.53 -3.18
CA ARG A 101 4.00 3.24 -3.21
C ARG A 101 5.32 3.28 -2.47
N GLY A 102 5.79 2.13 -2.00
CA GLY A 102 7.09 1.96 -1.32
C GLY A 102 7.03 0.93 -0.21
N CYS A 103 8.20 0.40 0.17
CA CYS A 103 8.37 -0.48 1.32
C CYS A 103 9.78 -0.30 1.93
N PRO A 104 9.91 0.67 2.83
CA PRO A 104 8.92 1.66 3.28
C PRO A 104 8.64 2.73 2.22
N ILE A 105 7.58 3.52 2.46
CA ILE A 105 7.31 4.74 1.68
C ILE A 105 8.38 5.81 1.95
N ASP A 106 8.60 6.69 0.99
CA ASP A 106 9.43 7.88 1.22
C ASP A 106 8.67 8.93 2.03
N ARG A 107 9.32 9.43 3.10
CA ARG A 107 8.72 10.41 4.01
C ARG A 107 8.43 11.76 3.34
N LEU A 108 9.25 12.16 2.37
CA LEU A 108 9.08 13.45 1.69
C LEU A 108 7.90 13.37 0.72
N GLN A 109 7.71 12.23 0.06
CA GLN A 109 6.52 11.98 -0.76
C GLN A 109 5.25 11.98 0.09
N LEU A 110 5.25 11.38 1.28
CA LEU A 110 4.10 11.43 2.18
C LEU A 110 3.78 12.87 2.60
N LEU A 111 4.80 13.65 2.97
CA LEU A 111 4.62 15.06 3.30
C LEU A 111 4.09 15.85 2.10
N GLU A 112 4.59 15.59 0.90
CA GLU A 112 4.10 16.20 -0.34
C GLU A 112 2.61 15.89 -0.56
N VAL A 113 2.19 14.64 -0.38
CA VAL A 113 0.78 14.24 -0.50
C VAL A 113 -0.09 15.00 0.49
N ILE A 114 0.30 15.07 1.76
CA ILE A 114 -0.45 15.78 2.79
C ILE A 114 -0.51 17.29 2.50
N MET A 115 0.61 17.90 2.14
CA MET A 115 0.67 19.33 1.83
C MET A 115 -0.14 19.69 0.59
N ALA A 116 -0.04 18.87 -0.46
CA ALA A 116 -0.82 19.04 -1.67
C ALA A 116 -2.32 19.00 -1.39
N PHE A 117 -2.75 18.03 -0.58
CA PHE A 117 -4.13 17.92 -0.14
C PHE A 117 -4.60 19.18 0.61
N LEU A 118 -3.82 19.67 1.58
CA LEU A 118 -4.17 20.84 2.38
C LEU A 118 -4.33 22.13 1.57
N VAL A 119 -3.60 22.26 0.46
CA VAL A 119 -3.69 23.44 -0.44
C VAL A 119 -4.54 23.18 -1.68
N GLY A 120 -5.15 22.00 -1.81
CA GLY A 120 -6.06 21.66 -2.90
C GLY A 120 -5.40 21.48 -4.27
N ARG A 121 -4.15 20.99 -4.33
CA ARG A 121 -3.42 20.70 -5.57
C ARG A 121 -3.13 19.21 -5.74
N THR A 122 -2.77 18.80 -6.95
CA THR A 122 -2.27 17.44 -7.20
C THR A 122 -0.87 17.28 -6.62
N PRO A 123 -0.57 16.18 -5.89
CA PRO A 123 0.77 15.87 -5.41
C PRO A 123 1.77 15.67 -6.57
N ASP A 124 2.98 16.20 -6.40
CA ASP A 124 4.10 16.00 -7.34
C ASP A 124 4.99 14.85 -6.83
N ILE A 125 4.55 13.62 -7.10
CA ILE A 125 5.27 12.40 -6.74
C ILE A 125 5.68 11.63 -8.00
N PRO A 126 6.84 10.92 -7.99
CA PRO A 126 7.29 10.15 -9.13
C PRO A 126 6.27 9.08 -9.55
N ALA A 127 5.96 9.03 -10.85
CA ALA A 127 5.09 8.01 -11.45
C ALA A 127 5.86 7.05 -12.38
N HIS A 128 7.20 7.07 -12.32
CA HIS A 128 8.07 6.29 -13.19
C HIS A 128 8.83 5.22 -12.41
N SER A 129 9.47 4.30 -13.12
CA SER A 129 10.33 3.28 -12.51
C SER A 129 11.71 3.82 -12.16
N VAL A 130 12.42 3.15 -11.25
CA VAL A 130 13.83 3.42 -10.89
C VAL A 130 14.75 3.44 -12.11
N CYS A 131 14.39 2.80 -13.23
CA CYS A 131 15.16 2.87 -14.47
C CYS A 131 15.36 4.30 -14.99
N VAL A 132 14.39 5.19 -14.78
CA VAL A 132 14.50 6.60 -15.19
C VAL A 132 15.59 7.28 -14.37
N GLU A 133 15.61 7.08 -13.05
CA GLU A 133 16.66 7.61 -12.17
C GLU A 133 18.05 7.08 -12.53
N CYS A 134 18.18 5.77 -12.81
CA CYS A 134 19.44 5.19 -13.26
C CYS A 134 19.95 5.87 -14.54
N LYS A 135 19.06 6.16 -15.49
CA LYS A 135 19.42 6.85 -16.73
C LYS A 135 19.82 8.30 -16.47
N GLN A 136 19.09 9.00 -15.62
CA GLN A 136 19.39 10.39 -15.25
C GLN A 136 20.77 10.52 -14.57
N ARG A 137 21.16 9.52 -13.76
CA ARG A 137 22.47 9.42 -13.11
C ARG A 137 23.58 8.96 -14.04
N GLY A 138 23.28 8.59 -15.30
CA GLY A 138 24.26 8.01 -16.23
C GLY A 138 24.76 6.62 -15.84
N THR A 139 24.02 5.90 -14.97
CA THR A 139 24.43 4.57 -14.50
C THR A 139 24.24 3.54 -15.61
N PRO A 140 25.25 2.70 -15.93
CA PRO A 140 25.10 1.61 -16.88
C PRO A 140 24.01 0.64 -16.43
N CYS A 141 23.12 0.25 -17.36
CA CYS A 141 22.09 -0.73 -17.07
C CYS A 141 22.70 -2.12 -16.93
N LEU A 142 22.61 -2.73 -15.72
CA LEU A 142 23.15 -4.06 -15.42
C LEU A 142 22.53 -5.17 -16.29
N MET A 143 21.24 -5.05 -16.65
CA MET A 143 20.59 -6.02 -17.53
C MET A 143 21.21 -6.04 -18.93
N VAL A 144 21.61 -4.83 -19.44
CA VAL A 144 22.20 -4.70 -20.76
C VAL A 144 23.70 -4.95 -20.74
N ALA A 145 24.43 -4.35 -19.76
CA ALA A 145 25.88 -4.38 -19.71
C ALA A 145 26.46 -5.71 -19.20
N ALA A 146 25.74 -6.39 -18.31
CA ALA A 146 26.23 -7.57 -17.60
C ALA A 146 25.26 -8.77 -17.63
N ALA A 147 24.16 -8.70 -18.37
CA ALA A 147 23.09 -9.71 -18.39
C ALA A 147 22.62 -10.12 -16.98
N THR A 148 22.68 -9.19 -16.01
CA THR A 148 22.33 -9.45 -14.61
C THR A 148 20.87 -9.06 -14.38
N PRO A 149 20.03 -9.90 -13.74
CA PRO A 149 18.67 -9.56 -13.38
C PRO A 149 18.58 -8.29 -12.53
N CYS A 150 17.62 -7.44 -12.79
CA CYS A 150 17.39 -6.20 -12.05
C CYS A 150 15.88 -5.93 -11.92
N LEU A 151 15.43 -5.58 -10.72
CA LEU A 151 14.04 -5.25 -10.43
C LEU A 151 13.69 -3.77 -10.72
N GLY A 152 14.65 -2.96 -11.18
CA GLY A 152 14.43 -1.55 -11.48
C GLY A 152 13.22 -1.26 -12.38
N PRO A 153 12.94 -2.04 -13.44
CA PRO A 153 11.76 -1.81 -14.30
C PRO A 153 10.41 -1.92 -13.58
N VAL A 154 10.33 -2.73 -12.52
CA VAL A 154 9.11 -2.99 -11.75
C VAL A 154 9.09 -2.31 -10.39
N THR A 155 10.12 -1.52 -10.07
CA THR A 155 10.23 -0.77 -8.82
C THR A 155 9.92 0.70 -9.08
N HIS A 156 9.01 1.28 -8.30
CA HIS A 156 8.70 2.71 -8.36
C HIS A 156 9.87 3.55 -7.85
N ALA A 157 10.07 4.71 -8.49
CA ALA A 157 11.05 5.72 -8.07
C ALA A 157 10.57 6.46 -6.82
N GLY A 158 11.52 7.00 -6.03
CA GLY A 158 11.24 7.81 -4.85
C GLY A 158 12.08 7.49 -3.66
#